data_d8d6d632076e23e4916cf3900ccce09b
#
_entry.id   d8d6d632076e23e4916cf3900ccce09b
#
_cell.length_a   1.000
_cell.length_b   1.000
_cell.length_c   1.000
_cell.angle_alpha   90.00
_cell.angle_beta   90.00
_cell.angle_gamma   90.00
#
_symmetry.space_group_name_H-M   'P 1'
#
loop_
_entity.id
_entity.type
_entity.pdbx_description
1 polymer ?
#
loop_
_entity_poly.entity_id
_entity_poly.type
_entity_poly.pdbx_seq_one_letter_code
_entity_poly.pdbx_strand_id
1 'polypeptide(L)'
;MRRLIEHSEKAAPRRLKSARRIHYRHGLGTAEAVSLHDGVSTRQVVKWLVTATLAAIVGLTACRQLPDIDPSYHEFAYVSNGKSDSVSVIDTLALRNVKTINVGKNPTGLAVNPARNEIYVANTESNNVSIISTEKNEVAATIGVHRAPYFVSVSSDGKRAYVANSGSWNVSVIDLDKRAVIATIPVGNAPGLAKVSPDDSVVAVSNRGGNTVSLIDTHKLAVRDTLPVCSQPQDLVILPDSSKVYVACPGNNQLASIDLKTDRVVALLDIGKLPIQMALKPDGGEIFVSNFDGNTFSVVEAYTNEVSSSYLIGRNPVRGLVTSDNSLLYVSNFGSDNVSVYAIDEGRVIGSVGVGSRPDGLALTPNEDHLLVVDTKSGDVAVIRTTKTRDNSKISAERALVTMIPVGNQPNDIVIKAFRSGGK
;
A
#
# COMPACT_ATOMS: atom_id res chain seq x y z
N MET A 1 2.64 12.45 9.43
CA MET A 1 3.73 11.47 9.40
C MET A 1 5.13 12.11 9.48
N ARG A 2 5.55 13.06 8.62
CA ARG A 2 6.90 13.68 8.69
C ARG A 2 7.33 14.18 10.07
N ARG A 3 6.49 14.86 10.86
CA ARG A 3 6.86 15.39 12.20
C ARG A 3 6.95 14.34 13.31
N LEU A 4 6.30 13.18 13.15
CA LEU A 4 6.35 12.10 14.14
C LEU A 4 7.61 11.22 13.95
N ILE A 5 8.17 11.18 12.75
CA ILE A 5 9.36 10.38 12.40
C ILE A 5 10.65 11.07 12.86
N GLU A 6 10.71 12.43 12.89
CA GLU A 6 11.91 13.17 13.27
C GLU A 6 12.27 13.06 14.77
N HIS A 7 11.33 12.71 15.65
CA HIS A 7 11.61 12.53 17.07
C HIS A 7 12.22 11.20 17.48
N SER A 8 12.18 10.17 16.59
CA SER A 8 12.74 8.85 16.86
C SER A 8 14.24 8.73 16.57
N GLU A 9 14.87 9.69 15.89
CA GLU A 9 16.28 9.59 15.45
C GLU A 9 17.35 9.98 16.49
N LYS A 10 17.00 10.34 17.74
CA LYS A 10 17.98 10.84 18.73
C LYS A 10 18.63 9.80 19.64
N ALA A 11 18.49 8.50 19.38
CA ALA A 11 19.19 7.46 20.13
C ALA A 11 20.26 6.79 19.28
N ALA A 12 21.50 7.28 19.32
CA ALA A 12 22.65 6.67 18.64
C ALA A 12 23.18 5.46 19.42
N PRO A 13 23.51 4.31 18.77
CA PRO A 13 24.15 3.21 19.45
C PRO A 13 25.67 3.38 19.50
N ARG A 14 26.24 3.02 20.64
CA ARG A 14 27.69 2.96 20.93
C ARG A 14 28.40 1.97 20.01
N ARG A 15 29.58 2.39 19.55
CA ARG A 15 30.56 1.59 18.78
C ARG A 15 31.03 0.36 19.56
N LEU A 16 31.01 -0.80 18.93
CA LEU A 16 31.85 -1.95 19.29
C LEU A 16 32.85 -2.20 18.18
N LYS A 17 34.16 -2.12 18.56
CA LYS A 17 35.31 -2.51 17.73
C LYS A 17 35.52 -4.00 17.90
N SER A 18 35.73 -4.77 16.84
CA SER A 18 36.93 -5.59 16.66
C SER A 18 36.79 -6.46 15.40
N ALA A 19 37.74 -6.25 14.50
CA ALA A 19 37.93 -7.06 13.32
C ALA A 19 38.83 -8.26 13.68
N ARG A 20 38.47 -9.48 13.24
CA ARG A 20 39.42 -10.57 13.07
C ARG A 20 39.49 -10.95 11.61
N ARG A 21 40.70 -10.77 11.03
CA ARG A 21 41.09 -11.29 9.70
C ARG A 21 41.25 -12.81 9.79
N ILE A 22 40.62 -13.51 8.87
CA ILE A 22 40.93 -14.92 8.61
C ILE A 22 41.65 -14.97 7.26
N HIS A 23 42.88 -15.51 7.30
CA HIS A 23 43.72 -15.78 6.11
C HIS A 23 43.26 -17.10 5.45
N TYR A 24 42.93 -17.04 4.17
CA TYR A 24 42.84 -18.24 3.34
C TYR A 24 44.20 -18.50 2.66
N ARG A 25 44.78 -19.70 2.91
CA ARG A 25 45.94 -20.22 2.21
C ARG A 25 45.47 -20.94 0.93
N HIS A 26 46.04 -20.54 -0.20
CA HIS A 26 45.94 -21.27 -1.46
C HIS A 26 46.75 -22.58 -1.36
N GLY A 27 46.12 -23.74 -1.64
CA GLY A 27 46.77 -25.01 -1.93
C GLY A 27 46.53 -25.36 -3.40
N LEU A 28 47.56 -25.29 -4.20
CA LEU A 28 47.62 -25.84 -5.56
C LEU A 28 47.75 -27.37 -5.47
N GLY A 29 46.72 -28.09 -5.92
CA GLY A 29 46.76 -29.53 -6.14
C GLY A 29 46.94 -29.84 -7.63
N THR A 30 47.97 -30.52 -7.95
CA THR A 30 48.35 -31.00 -9.28
C THR A 30 47.37 -32.04 -9.82
N ALA A 31 46.92 -31.83 -11.07
CA ALA A 31 46.08 -32.78 -11.79
C ALA A 31 46.92 -33.96 -12.29
N GLU A 32 46.64 -35.15 -11.81
CA GLU A 32 47.11 -36.40 -12.42
C GLU A 32 46.26 -36.78 -13.63
N ALA A 33 46.94 -37.02 -14.75
CA ALA A 33 46.35 -37.50 -15.99
C ALA A 33 46.01 -39.01 -15.85
N VAL A 34 44.72 -39.34 -15.88
CA VAL A 34 44.25 -40.71 -16.00
C VAL A 34 44.21 -41.11 -17.46
N SER A 35 45.05 -42.10 -17.82
CA SER A 35 45.10 -42.75 -19.12
C SER A 35 43.84 -43.61 -19.31
N LEU A 36 42.99 -43.28 -20.32
CA LEU A 36 41.91 -44.13 -20.77
C LEU A 36 42.43 -45.11 -21.84
N HIS A 37 42.53 -46.37 -21.46
CA HIS A 37 42.59 -47.48 -22.42
C HIS A 37 41.32 -48.29 -22.33
N ASP A 38 40.81 -48.61 -23.50
CA ASP A 38 39.90 -49.68 -23.92
C ASP A 38 38.48 -49.33 -24.34
N GLY A 39 38.29 -49.36 -25.69
CA GLY A 39 37.27 -50.21 -26.27
C GLY A 39 35.84 -49.67 -26.42
N VAL A 40 35.63 -48.37 -26.65
CA VAL A 40 34.30 -47.92 -27.06
C VAL A 40 34.28 -47.63 -28.55
N SER A 41 33.51 -48.43 -29.31
CA SER A 41 33.33 -48.27 -30.76
C SER A 41 32.78 -46.91 -31.08
N THR A 42 33.38 -46.19 -32.03
CA THR A 42 32.95 -44.91 -32.57
C THR A 42 31.44 -44.84 -32.93
N ARG A 43 30.84 -45.98 -33.25
CA ARG A 43 29.37 -46.08 -33.50
C ARG A 43 28.53 -45.94 -32.22
N GLN A 44 29.03 -46.31 -31.05
CA GLN A 44 28.30 -46.15 -29.80
C GLN A 44 28.37 -44.67 -29.30
N VAL A 45 29.54 -44.04 -29.45
CA VAL A 45 29.68 -42.61 -29.08
C VAL A 45 28.81 -41.71 -29.92
N VAL A 46 28.69 -42.00 -31.24
CA VAL A 46 27.80 -41.20 -32.12
C VAL A 46 26.34 -41.44 -31.77
N LYS A 47 25.92 -42.66 -31.39
CA LYS A 47 24.54 -42.92 -30.93
C LYS A 47 24.23 -42.16 -29.62
N TRP A 48 25.16 -42.11 -28.65
CA TRP A 48 24.98 -41.38 -27.42
C TRP A 48 24.95 -39.86 -27.60
N LEU A 49 25.76 -39.30 -28.50
CA LEU A 49 25.76 -37.88 -28.87
C LEU A 49 24.46 -37.49 -29.61
N VAL A 50 23.95 -38.33 -30.50
CA VAL A 50 22.69 -38.04 -31.20
C VAL A 50 21.47 -38.16 -30.27
N THR A 51 21.45 -39.11 -29.33
CA THR A 51 20.36 -39.19 -28.34
C THR A 51 20.44 -38.07 -27.30
N ALA A 52 21.64 -37.63 -26.87
CA ALA A 52 21.80 -36.52 -25.98
C ALA A 52 21.41 -35.17 -26.61
N THR A 53 21.73 -34.95 -27.90
CA THR A 53 21.29 -33.76 -28.65
C THR A 53 19.80 -33.74 -28.94
N LEU A 54 19.16 -34.87 -29.25
CA LEU A 54 17.70 -34.95 -29.39
C LEU A 54 16.99 -34.70 -28.05
N ALA A 55 17.50 -35.25 -26.93
CA ALA A 55 16.94 -34.99 -25.61
C ALA A 55 17.11 -33.52 -25.16
N ALA A 56 18.21 -32.85 -25.54
CA ALA A 56 18.44 -31.43 -25.28
C ALA A 56 17.53 -30.54 -26.14
N ILE A 57 17.24 -30.94 -27.39
CA ILE A 57 16.32 -30.20 -28.27
C ILE A 57 14.86 -30.36 -27.84
N VAL A 58 14.47 -31.54 -27.34
CA VAL A 58 13.12 -31.77 -26.79
C VAL A 58 12.95 -31.07 -25.42
N GLY A 59 14.01 -30.95 -24.64
CA GLY A 59 14.00 -30.21 -23.38
C GLY A 59 13.90 -28.68 -23.53
N LEU A 60 14.35 -28.14 -24.68
CA LEU A 60 14.30 -26.70 -24.98
C LEU A 60 12.94 -26.26 -25.60
N THR A 61 12.10 -27.18 -26.05
CA THR A 61 10.76 -26.88 -26.57
C THR A 61 9.62 -27.03 -25.57
N ALA A 62 9.94 -27.33 -24.29
CA ALA A 62 9.01 -27.04 -23.20
C ALA A 62 9.02 -25.50 -22.95
N CYS A 63 8.65 -24.72 -23.97
CA CYS A 63 8.07 -23.41 -23.74
C CYS A 63 6.92 -23.66 -22.77
N ARG A 64 7.11 -23.30 -21.50
CA ARG A 64 5.98 -23.05 -20.62
C ARG A 64 5.09 -22.11 -21.41
N GLN A 65 3.97 -22.59 -21.91
CA GLN A 65 2.93 -21.73 -22.41
C GLN A 65 2.61 -20.80 -21.25
N LEU A 66 3.11 -19.59 -21.37
CA LEU A 66 2.61 -18.50 -20.54
C LEU A 66 1.10 -18.51 -20.76
N PRO A 67 0.27 -18.41 -19.71
CA PRO A 67 -1.17 -18.30 -19.91
C PRO A 67 -1.39 -17.21 -20.94
N ASP A 68 -2.28 -17.45 -21.91
CA ASP A 68 -2.67 -16.46 -22.92
C ASP A 68 -3.25 -15.25 -22.17
N ILE A 69 -2.38 -14.30 -21.85
CA ILE A 69 -2.80 -13.03 -21.27
C ILE A 69 -3.47 -12.27 -22.40
N ASP A 70 -4.76 -11.99 -22.24
CA ASP A 70 -5.50 -11.13 -23.15
C ASP A 70 -4.68 -9.84 -23.40
N PRO A 71 -4.20 -9.59 -24.63
CA PRO A 71 -3.33 -8.46 -24.92
C PRO A 71 -4.02 -7.11 -24.69
N SER A 72 -5.34 -7.08 -24.56
CA SER A 72 -6.08 -5.89 -24.19
C SER A 72 -6.10 -5.63 -22.68
N TYR A 73 -5.78 -6.64 -21.84
CA TYR A 73 -5.77 -6.51 -20.39
C TYR A 73 -4.48 -5.87 -19.90
N HIS A 74 -4.62 -4.81 -19.16
CA HIS A 74 -3.53 -4.07 -18.54
C HIS A 74 -3.75 -3.97 -17.04
N GLU A 75 -2.66 -4.11 -16.29
CA GLU A 75 -2.67 -3.97 -14.85
C GLU A 75 -1.41 -3.22 -14.41
N PHE A 76 -1.62 -2.01 -13.89
CA PHE A 76 -0.52 -1.15 -13.47
C PHE A 76 -0.68 -0.73 -12.01
N ALA A 77 0.43 -0.76 -11.27
CA ALA A 77 0.56 -0.09 -10.00
C ALA A 77 1.20 1.29 -10.19
N TYR A 78 0.62 2.29 -9.53
CA TYR A 78 1.08 3.67 -9.52
C TYR A 78 1.62 3.99 -8.15
N VAL A 79 2.86 4.48 -8.08
CA VAL A 79 3.59 4.76 -6.84
C VAL A 79 3.97 6.23 -6.80
N SER A 80 3.50 6.98 -5.81
CA SER A 80 3.88 8.38 -5.61
C SER A 80 5.27 8.50 -5.00
N ASN A 81 6.16 9.27 -5.64
CA ASN A 81 7.54 9.47 -5.23
C ASN A 81 7.73 10.91 -4.71
N GLY A 82 7.57 11.11 -3.40
CA GLY A 82 7.46 12.43 -2.80
C GLY A 82 8.67 13.34 -3.01
N LYS A 83 9.89 12.79 -3.07
CA LYS A 83 11.11 13.58 -3.32
C LYS A 83 11.56 13.60 -4.78
N SER A 84 10.91 12.87 -5.65
CA SER A 84 11.20 12.87 -7.09
C SER A 84 10.15 13.61 -7.90
N ASP A 85 9.12 14.18 -7.27
CA ASP A 85 8.04 14.91 -7.92
C ASP A 85 7.41 14.11 -9.08
N SER A 86 7.27 12.80 -8.88
CA SER A 86 6.87 11.86 -9.93
C SER A 86 6.00 10.73 -9.41
N VAL A 87 5.39 10.02 -10.35
CA VAL A 87 4.70 8.75 -10.13
C VAL A 87 5.38 7.67 -10.96
N SER A 88 5.82 6.58 -10.34
CA SER A 88 6.31 5.40 -11.05
C SER A 88 5.15 4.50 -11.45
N VAL A 89 5.21 3.95 -12.67
CA VAL A 89 4.23 3.02 -13.22
C VAL A 89 4.86 1.64 -13.31
N ILE A 90 4.36 0.70 -12.53
CA ILE A 90 4.81 -0.69 -12.50
C ILE A 90 3.80 -1.54 -13.27
N ASP A 91 4.25 -2.25 -14.28
CA ASP A 91 3.51 -3.33 -14.90
C ASP A 91 3.54 -4.53 -13.93
N THR A 92 2.39 -4.87 -13.36
CA THR A 92 2.29 -5.92 -12.34
C THR A 92 2.32 -7.33 -12.94
N LEU A 93 2.04 -7.47 -14.24
CA LEU A 93 2.16 -8.74 -14.96
C LEU A 93 3.62 -9.05 -15.32
N ALA A 94 4.36 -8.00 -15.72
CA ALA A 94 5.78 -8.10 -16.06
C ALA A 94 6.72 -7.86 -14.87
N LEU A 95 6.20 -7.44 -13.73
CA LEU A 95 6.92 -7.11 -12.49
C LEU A 95 8.10 -6.15 -12.72
N ARG A 96 7.85 -5.05 -13.42
CA ARG A 96 8.89 -4.04 -13.72
C ARG A 96 8.32 -2.62 -13.80
N ASN A 97 9.14 -1.64 -13.47
CA ASN A 97 8.83 -0.23 -13.71
C ASN A 97 8.91 0.04 -15.22
N VAL A 98 7.80 0.47 -15.82
CA VAL A 98 7.70 0.72 -17.27
C VAL A 98 7.72 2.19 -17.61
N LYS A 99 7.40 3.08 -16.66
CA LYS A 99 7.37 4.53 -16.91
C LYS A 99 7.48 5.31 -15.59
N THR A 100 8.10 6.48 -15.67
CA THR A 100 8.05 7.49 -14.62
C THR A 100 7.36 8.74 -15.17
N ILE A 101 6.30 9.18 -14.49
CA ILE A 101 5.47 10.33 -14.90
C ILE A 101 5.79 11.49 -13.97
N ASN A 102 6.26 12.62 -14.53
CA ASN A 102 6.43 13.84 -13.75
C ASN A 102 5.07 14.43 -13.40
N VAL A 103 4.87 14.80 -12.15
CA VAL A 103 3.65 15.41 -11.60
C VAL A 103 3.99 16.71 -10.88
N GLY A 104 3.14 17.21 -10.00
CA GLY A 104 3.48 18.35 -9.15
C GLY A 104 4.44 17.97 -8.02
N LYS A 105 4.89 18.99 -7.25
CA LYS A 105 5.87 18.80 -6.19
C LYS A 105 5.29 18.05 -4.99
N ASN A 106 6.08 17.13 -4.45
CA ASN A 106 5.80 16.32 -3.28
C ASN A 106 4.43 15.61 -3.39
N PRO A 107 4.26 14.69 -4.38
CA PRO A 107 3.07 13.86 -4.45
C PRO A 107 2.94 12.99 -3.20
N THR A 108 1.74 12.92 -2.61
CA THR A 108 1.47 12.20 -1.35
C THR A 108 0.42 11.11 -1.54
N GLY A 109 -0.85 11.47 -1.60
CA GLY A 109 -1.95 10.52 -1.71
C GLY A 109 -2.34 10.25 -3.16
N LEU A 110 -2.68 9.00 -3.43
CA LEU A 110 -3.19 8.51 -4.71
C LEU A 110 -4.63 8.04 -4.56
N ALA A 111 -5.45 8.22 -5.59
CA ALA A 111 -6.76 7.62 -5.66
C ALA A 111 -7.06 7.07 -7.05
N VAL A 112 -7.68 5.90 -7.09
CA VAL A 112 -8.18 5.27 -8.31
C VAL A 112 -9.59 5.77 -8.59
N ASN A 113 -9.90 6.11 -9.84
CA ASN A 113 -11.28 6.28 -10.24
C ASN A 113 -11.92 4.89 -10.48
N PRO A 114 -13.01 4.54 -9.79
CA PRO A 114 -13.65 3.24 -9.98
C PRO A 114 -14.29 3.08 -11.36
N ALA A 115 -14.79 4.18 -11.94
CA ALA A 115 -15.54 4.18 -13.21
C ALA A 115 -14.71 4.57 -14.44
N ARG A 116 -13.49 5.14 -14.25
CA ARG A 116 -12.65 5.65 -15.33
C ARG A 116 -11.24 5.10 -15.26
N ASN A 117 -10.55 5.12 -16.38
CA ASN A 117 -9.13 4.75 -16.47
C ASN A 117 -8.25 5.95 -16.08
N GLU A 118 -8.44 6.45 -14.84
CA GLU A 118 -7.76 7.62 -14.29
C GLU A 118 -7.27 7.38 -12.85
N ILE A 119 -6.11 7.98 -12.54
CA ILE A 119 -5.53 8.07 -11.20
C ILE A 119 -5.39 9.55 -10.83
N TYR A 120 -5.71 9.88 -9.59
CA TYR A 120 -5.58 11.25 -9.04
C TYR A 120 -4.44 11.30 -8.05
N VAL A 121 -3.61 12.33 -8.15
CA VAL A 121 -2.39 12.51 -7.37
C VAL A 121 -2.46 13.85 -6.64
N ALA A 122 -2.49 13.85 -5.31
CA ALA A 122 -2.39 15.07 -4.53
C ALA A 122 -0.93 15.54 -4.46
N ASN A 123 -0.62 16.71 -5.05
CA ASN A 123 0.71 17.31 -5.05
C ASN A 123 0.78 18.39 -3.97
N THR A 124 1.25 17.99 -2.78
CA THR A 124 1.15 18.78 -1.54
C THR A 124 1.84 20.13 -1.63
N GLU A 125 3.01 20.23 -2.26
CA GLU A 125 3.77 21.47 -2.35
C GLU A 125 3.43 22.31 -3.60
N SER A 126 2.77 21.71 -4.60
CA SER A 126 2.29 22.44 -5.80
C SER A 126 0.85 22.94 -5.66
N ASN A 127 0.12 22.59 -4.61
CA ASN A 127 -1.27 23.00 -4.39
C ASN A 127 -2.19 22.63 -5.56
N ASN A 128 -2.00 21.42 -6.11
CA ASN A 128 -2.82 20.93 -7.21
C ASN A 128 -3.00 19.40 -7.15
N VAL A 129 -3.91 18.90 -7.99
CA VAL A 129 -4.13 17.48 -8.23
C VAL A 129 -3.79 17.19 -9.69
N SER A 130 -2.90 16.24 -9.93
CA SER A 130 -2.65 15.70 -11.27
C SER A 130 -3.61 14.55 -11.54
N ILE A 131 -4.18 14.51 -12.75
CA ILE A 131 -4.99 13.41 -13.27
C ILE A 131 -4.12 12.65 -14.27
N ILE A 132 -3.87 11.38 -14.00
CA ILE A 132 -3.10 10.49 -14.88
C ILE A 132 -4.07 9.60 -15.64
N SER A 133 -4.01 9.60 -16.99
CA SER A 133 -4.65 8.59 -17.82
C SER A 133 -3.88 7.28 -17.71
N THR A 134 -4.56 6.20 -17.30
CA THR A 134 -3.91 4.88 -17.19
C THR A 134 -3.72 4.20 -18.54
N GLU A 135 -4.49 4.57 -19.56
CA GLU A 135 -4.34 4.06 -20.92
C GLU A 135 -3.05 4.57 -21.59
N LYS A 136 -2.69 5.83 -21.34
CA LYS A 136 -1.52 6.48 -21.92
C LYS A 136 -0.33 6.54 -20.95
N ASN A 137 -0.59 6.35 -19.66
CA ASN A 137 0.38 6.55 -18.59
C ASN A 137 1.01 7.95 -18.65
N GLU A 138 0.18 8.99 -18.74
CA GLU A 138 0.59 10.39 -18.82
C GLU A 138 -0.38 11.31 -18.05
N VAL A 139 0.09 12.49 -17.67
CA VAL A 139 -0.78 13.50 -17.06
C VAL A 139 -1.75 14.02 -18.11
N ALA A 140 -3.04 13.74 -17.90
CA ALA A 140 -4.13 14.20 -18.76
C ALA A 140 -4.62 15.60 -18.40
N ALA A 141 -4.52 15.98 -17.10
CA ALA A 141 -4.88 17.31 -16.62
C ALA A 141 -4.21 17.60 -15.27
N THR A 142 -4.10 18.87 -14.92
CA THR A 142 -3.71 19.32 -13.59
C THR A 142 -4.71 20.37 -13.12
N ILE A 143 -5.29 20.16 -11.93
CA ILE A 143 -6.33 21.02 -11.36
C ILE A 143 -5.76 21.73 -10.13
N GLY A 144 -5.75 23.06 -10.13
CA GLY A 144 -5.38 23.86 -8.97
C GLY A 144 -6.40 23.67 -7.83
N VAL A 145 -5.90 23.45 -6.61
CA VAL A 145 -6.69 23.40 -5.39
C VAL A 145 -6.10 24.33 -4.34
N HIS A 146 -6.52 24.24 -3.09
CA HIS A 146 -5.97 25.10 -2.03
C HIS A 146 -4.66 24.53 -1.45
N ARG A 147 -4.10 25.24 -0.43
CA ARG A 147 -2.74 24.94 0.09
C ARG A 147 -2.64 23.58 0.77
N ALA A 148 -1.54 22.91 0.44
CA ALA A 148 -1.13 21.63 1.00
C ALA A 148 -2.22 20.55 0.90
N PRO A 149 -2.71 20.19 -0.32
CA PRO A 149 -3.55 19.01 -0.50
C PRO A 149 -2.77 17.78 -0.04
N TYR A 150 -3.40 16.93 0.77
CA TYR A 150 -2.72 15.78 1.33
C TYR A 150 -3.26 14.46 0.80
N PHE A 151 -4.56 14.35 0.67
CA PHE A 151 -5.24 13.15 0.22
C PHE A 151 -6.39 13.52 -0.73
N VAL A 152 -6.70 12.61 -1.64
CA VAL A 152 -7.83 12.70 -2.55
C VAL A 152 -8.70 11.45 -2.42
N SER A 153 -10.01 11.63 -2.36
CA SER A 153 -11.00 10.56 -2.36
C SER A 153 -11.95 10.75 -3.52
N VAL A 154 -12.29 9.67 -4.23
CA VAL A 154 -13.18 9.70 -5.39
C VAL A 154 -14.50 9.06 -5.03
N SER A 155 -15.62 9.65 -5.47
CA SER A 155 -16.96 9.07 -5.32
C SER A 155 -17.10 7.72 -6.02
N SER A 156 -18.01 6.88 -5.54
CA SER A 156 -18.23 5.53 -6.08
C SER A 156 -18.68 5.57 -7.55
N ASP A 157 -19.41 6.63 -7.96
CA ASP A 157 -19.81 6.86 -9.34
C ASP A 157 -18.71 7.43 -10.24
N GLY A 158 -17.54 7.75 -9.68
CA GLY A 158 -16.39 8.28 -10.39
C GLY A 158 -16.53 9.71 -10.92
N LYS A 159 -17.52 10.47 -10.46
CA LYS A 159 -17.81 11.82 -10.98
C LYS A 159 -17.24 12.96 -10.15
N ARG A 160 -16.96 12.73 -8.87
CA ARG A 160 -16.44 13.74 -7.96
C ARG A 160 -15.19 13.29 -7.24
N ALA A 161 -14.30 14.23 -6.96
CA ALA A 161 -13.18 14.00 -6.04
C ALA A 161 -13.21 15.06 -4.93
N TYR A 162 -12.82 14.62 -3.73
CA TYR A 162 -12.76 15.42 -2.51
C TYR A 162 -11.33 15.49 -2.03
N VAL A 163 -10.80 16.71 -1.89
CA VAL A 163 -9.38 16.95 -1.58
C VAL A 163 -9.27 17.74 -0.28
N ALA A 164 -8.71 17.13 0.75
CA ALA A 164 -8.42 17.82 2.00
C ALA A 164 -7.19 18.72 1.85
N ASN A 165 -7.38 20.02 1.99
CA ASN A 165 -6.32 21.04 1.89
C ASN A 165 -5.84 21.44 3.30
N SER A 166 -4.84 20.76 3.80
CA SER A 166 -4.35 20.86 5.18
C SER A 166 -3.89 22.28 5.55
N GLY A 167 -3.32 23.02 4.60
CA GLY A 167 -2.83 24.38 4.79
C GLY A 167 -3.88 25.48 4.64
N SER A 168 -5.12 25.15 4.25
CA SER A 168 -6.19 26.13 4.00
C SER A 168 -7.48 25.81 4.76
N TRP A 169 -7.53 24.74 5.53
CA TRP A 169 -8.66 24.30 6.37
C TRP A 169 -9.97 24.18 5.60
N ASN A 170 -9.89 23.58 4.44
CA ASN A 170 -11.04 23.34 3.59
C ASN A 170 -10.90 22.04 2.79
N VAL A 171 -12.00 21.62 2.19
CA VAL A 171 -12.07 20.54 1.20
C VAL A 171 -12.45 21.16 -0.14
N SER A 172 -11.61 20.90 -1.17
CA SER A 172 -11.98 21.19 -2.55
C SER A 172 -12.82 20.04 -3.11
N VAL A 173 -13.95 20.34 -3.73
CA VAL A 173 -14.77 19.38 -4.48
C VAL A 173 -14.50 19.59 -5.96
N ILE A 174 -14.02 18.57 -6.62
CA ILE A 174 -13.69 18.57 -8.06
C ILE A 174 -14.79 17.80 -8.80
N ASP A 175 -15.37 18.44 -9.83
CA ASP A 175 -16.17 17.79 -10.86
C ASP A 175 -15.20 17.19 -11.88
N LEU A 176 -15.21 15.86 -11.99
CA LEU A 176 -14.24 15.11 -12.80
C LEU A 176 -14.58 15.12 -14.29
N ASP A 177 -15.83 15.40 -14.66
CA ASP A 177 -16.23 15.61 -16.07
C ASP A 177 -15.73 16.96 -16.56
N LYS A 178 -15.92 18.01 -15.74
CA LYS A 178 -15.49 19.38 -16.06
C LYS A 178 -14.02 19.63 -15.80
N ARG A 179 -13.36 18.72 -15.03
CA ARG A 179 -11.99 18.89 -14.54
C ARG A 179 -11.76 20.23 -13.85
N ALA A 180 -12.69 20.59 -12.98
CA ALA A 180 -12.70 21.88 -12.29
C ALA A 180 -13.18 21.75 -10.85
N VAL A 181 -12.67 22.62 -9.98
CA VAL A 181 -13.21 22.80 -8.62
C VAL A 181 -14.58 23.45 -8.70
N ILE A 182 -15.61 22.79 -8.19
CA ILE A 182 -17.00 23.29 -8.18
C ILE A 182 -17.44 23.82 -6.82
N ALA A 183 -16.74 23.44 -5.74
CA ALA A 183 -16.99 23.96 -4.40
C ALA A 183 -15.72 23.92 -3.55
N THR A 184 -15.62 24.85 -2.62
CA THR A 184 -14.62 24.90 -1.56
C THR A 184 -15.36 24.97 -0.23
N ILE A 185 -15.24 23.91 0.58
CA ILE A 185 -16.02 23.74 1.80
C ILE A 185 -15.10 23.96 3.00
N PRO A 186 -15.30 25.03 3.80
CA PRO A 186 -14.56 25.23 5.04
C PRO A 186 -14.81 24.07 6.02
N VAL A 187 -13.73 23.57 6.66
CA VAL A 187 -13.77 22.52 7.69
C VAL A 187 -12.91 22.91 8.90
N GLY A 188 -12.68 22.01 9.82
CA GLY A 188 -11.85 22.29 10.98
C GLY A 188 -10.35 22.44 10.65
N ASN A 189 -9.55 22.75 11.67
CA ASN A 189 -8.13 23.07 11.55
C ASN A 189 -7.30 21.86 11.08
N ALA A 190 -6.41 22.11 10.11
CA ALA A 190 -5.46 21.17 9.56
C ALA A 190 -6.11 19.82 9.14
N PRO A 191 -7.06 19.82 8.18
CA PRO A 191 -7.68 18.59 7.71
C PRO A 191 -6.62 17.65 7.12
N GLY A 192 -6.69 16.37 7.51
CA GLY A 192 -5.76 15.32 7.03
C GLY A 192 -6.36 14.52 5.90
N LEU A 193 -7.41 13.80 6.18
CA LEU A 193 -8.13 12.97 5.22
C LEU A 193 -9.55 13.48 5.00
N ALA A 194 -10.04 13.34 3.78
CA ALA A 194 -11.44 13.47 3.43
C ALA A 194 -11.84 12.17 2.73
N LYS A 195 -12.66 11.34 3.38
CA LYS A 195 -13.13 10.06 2.81
C LYS A 195 -14.63 10.14 2.54
N VAL A 196 -15.00 9.82 1.31
CA VAL A 196 -16.40 9.70 0.90
C VAL A 196 -16.95 8.35 1.34
N SER A 197 -18.20 8.32 1.81
CA SER A 197 -18.90 7.08 2.17
C SER A 197 -19.22 6.23 0.93
N PRO A 198 -19.33 4.88 1.08
CA PRO A 198 -19.64 3.99 -0.03
C PRO A 198 -20.93 4.33 -0.79
N ASP A 199 -21.92 4.90 -0.12
CA ASP A 199 -23.20 5.37 -0.70
C ASP A 199 -23.13 6.79 -1.29
N ASP A 200 -21.96 7.40 -1.29
CA ASP A 200 -21.67 8.76 -1.74
C ASP A 200 -22.47 9.87 -1.00
N SER A 201 -23.09 9.60 0.12
CA SER A 201 -23.95 10.58 0.83
C SER A 201 -23.16 11.56 1.71
N VAL A 202 -22.01 11.14 2.21
CA VAL A 202 -21.23 11.90 3.21
C VAL A 202 -19.74 11.86 2.87
N VAL A 203 -19.05 12.97 3.16
CA VAL A 203 -17.58 12.97 3.28
C VAL A 203 -17.21 13.24 4.73
N ALA A 204 -16.52 12.30 5.35
CA ALA A 204 -15.93 12.48 6.67
C ALA A 204 -14.53 13.08 6.54
N VAL A 205 -14.23 14.13 7.32
CA VAL A 205 -12.96 14.85 7.26
C VAL A 205 -12.32 14.89 8.65
N SER A 206 -11.13 14.31 8.78
CA SER A 206 -10.35 14.37 10.02
C SER A 206 -9.65 15.72 10.14
N ASN A 207 -10.01 16.52 11.16
CA ASN A 207 -9.40 17.83 11.41
C ASN A 207 -8.34 17.68 12.52
N ARG A 208 -7.13 17.32 12.12
CA ARG A 208 -6.04 16.94 13.04
C ARG A 208 -5.66 18.01 14.04
N GLY A 209 -5.66 19.28 13.63
CA GLY A 209 -5.35 20.41 14.50
C GLY A 209 -6.53 20.90 15.35
N GLY A 210 -7.76 20.46 15.02
CA GLY A 210 -8.99 20.86 15.70
C GLY A 210 -9.55 19.80 16.64
N ASN A 211 -9.01 18.58 16.66
CA ASN A 211 -9.55 17.43 17.40
C ASN A 211 -11.03 17.16 17.08
N THR A 212 -11.42 17.39 15.84
CA THR A 212 -12.79 17.23 15.35
C THR A 212 -12.86 16.42 14.08
N VAL A 213 -14.04 15.92 13.75
CA VAL A 213 -14.39 15.39 12.44
C VAL A 213 -15.51 16.25 11.86
N SER A 214 -15.32 16.77 10.65
CA SER A 214 -16.40 17.43 9.91
C SER A 214 -17.09 16.43 8.99
N LEU A 215 -18.43 16.43 8.98
CA LEU A 215 -19.27 15.64 8.10
C LEU A 215 -19.84 16.55 7.03
N ILE A 216 -19.53 16.30 5.77
CA ILE A 216 -19.99 17.06 4.60
C ILE A 216 -21.13 16.30 3.94
N ASP A 217 -22.28 16.97 3.75
CA ASP A 217 -23.37 16.50 2.89
C ASP A 217 -22.95 16.68 1.42
N THR A 218 -22.84 15.59 0.67
CA THR A 218 -22.36 15.60 -0.72
C THR A 218 -23.34 16.21 -1.71
N HIS A 219 -24.64 16.22 -1.38
CA HIS A 219 -25.67 16.81 -2.24
C HIS A 219 -25.71 18.33 -2.06
N LYS A 220 -25.60 18.80 -0.80
CA LYS A 220 -25.60 20.23 -0.47
C LYS A 220 -24.25 20.89 -0.66
N LEU A 221 -23.17 20.11 -0.73
CA LEU A 221 -21.77 20.57 -0.75
C LEU A 221 -21.48 21.53 0.42
N ALA A 222 -21.92 21.15 1.61
CA ALA A 222 -21.77 21.91 2.85
C ALA A 222 -21.53 20.99 4.04
N VAL A 223 -20.83 21.52 5.05
CA VAL A 223 -20.70 20.83 6.33
C VAL A 223 -22.07 20.72 6.97
N ARG A 224 -22.50 19.50 7.31
CA ARG A 224 -23.73 19.25 8.03
C ARG A 224 -23.53 19.21 9.54
N ASP A 225 -22.34 18.77 10.00
CA ASP A 225 -21.93 18.79 11.40
C ASP A 225 -20.42 18.79 11.55
N THR A 226 -19.92 19.24 12.71
CA THR A 226 -18.51 19.15 13.11
C THR A 226 -18.44 18.65 14.56
N LEU A 227 -18.05 17.41 14.70
CA LEU A 227 -18.10 16.68 15.96
C LEU A 227 -16.74 16.73 16.69
N PRO A 228 -16.70 17.09 17.97
CA PRO A 228 -15.53 16.87 18.78
C PRO A 228 -15.32 15.36 18.94
N VAL A 229 -14.08 14.91 18.71
CA VAL A 229 -13.67 13.52 18.85
C VAL A 229 -12.47 13.44 19.79
N CYS A 230 -11.57 12.55 19.55
CA CYS A 230 -10.33 12.36 20.28
C CYS A 230 -9.20 13.23 19.74
N SER A 231 -8.03 13.22 20.41
CA SER A 231 -6.91 14.10 20.07
C SER A 231 -6.18 13.71 18.80
N GLN A 232 -5.96 14.67 17.90
CA GLN A 232 -5.24 14.52 16.64
C GLN A 232 -5.84 13.45 15.70
N PRO A 233 -7.15 13.50 15.35
CA PRO A 233 -7.75 12.53 14.45
C PRO A 233 -6.97 12.44 13.15
N GLN A 234 -6.56 11.23 12.76
CA GLN A 234 -5.66 11.04 11.63
C GLN A 234 -6.30 10.18 10.52
N ASP A 235 -6.46 8.89 10.73
CA ASP A 235 -7.06 8.00 9.75
C ASP A 235 -8.57 7.84 9.97
N LEU A 236 -9.27 7.57 8.86
CA LEU A 236 -10.72 7.38 8.81
C LEU A 236 -11.04 6.09 8.08
N VAL A 237 -11.95 5.29 8.61
CA VAL A 237 -12.54 4.13 7.93
C VAL A 237 -14.06 4.23 8.03
N ILE A 238 -14.74 4.15 6.89
CA ILE A 238 -16.22 4.13 6.82
C ILE A 238 -16.65 2.70 6.52
N LEU A 239 -17.65 2.20 7.25
CA LEU A 239 -18.17 0.85 7.05
C LEU A 239 -18.82 0.71 5.66
N PRO A 240 -18.84 -0.51 5.08
CA PRO A 240 -19.39 -0.74 3.74
C PRO A 240 -20.87 -0.35 3.59
N ASP A 241 -21.63 -0.43 4.69
CA ASP A 241 -23.04 -0.05 4.76
C ASP A 241 -23.25 1.47 5.00
N SER A 242 -22.17 2.26 5.04
CA SER A 242 -22.18 3.70 5.31
C SER A 242 -22.79 4.10 6.67
N SER A 243 -22.93 3.16 7.61
CA SER A 243 -23.57 3.42 8.91
C SER A 243 -22.67 4.14 9.91
N LYS A 244 -21.37 3.86 9.88
CA LYS A 244 -20.39 4.42 10.84
C LYS A 244 -19.10 4.84 10.19
N VAL A 245 -18.43 5.81 10.79
CA VAL A 245 -17.01 6.10 10.53
C VAL A 245 -16.20 5.92 11.81
N TYR A 246 -15.09 5.21 11.68
CA TYR A 246 -14.07 5.06 12.73
C TYR A 246 -12.91 6.01 12.48
N VAL A 247 -12.35 6.54 13.57
CA VAL A 247 -11.34 7.61 13.54
C VAL A 247 -10.20 7.25 14.48
N ALA A 248 -9.02 7.04 13.95
CA ALA A 248 -7.82 6.80 14.75
C ALA A 248 -7.25 8.11 15.29
N CYS A 249 -7.02 8.19 16.60
CA CYS A 249 -6.55 9.37 17.30
C CYS A 249 -5.23 9.11 18.03
N PRO A 250 -4.08 9.31 17.36
CA PRO A 250 -2.76 9.07 17.94
C PRO A 250 -2.44 9.96 19.14
N GLY A 251 -3.07 11.13 19.27
CA GLY A 251 -2.74 12.08 20.34
C GLY A 251 -3.11 11.61 21.75
N ASN A 252 -4.05 10.69 21.89
CA ASN A 252 -4.46 10.13 23.18
C ASN A 252 -4.70 8.61 23.14
N ASN A 253 -4.20 7.92 22.10
CA ASN A 253 -4.27 6.46 21.95
C ASN A 253 -5.71 5.92 21.93
N GLN A 254 -6.59 6.62 21.25
CA GLN A 254 -8.01 6.25 21.16
C GLN A 254 -8.48 6.02 19.73
N LEU A 255 -9.58 5.31 19.61
CA LEU A 255 -10.40 5.16 18.43
C LEU A 255 -11.78 5.72 18.72
N ALA A 256 -12.24 6.68 17.91
CA ALA A 256 -13.62 7.17 17.98
C ALA A 256 -14.49 6.45 16.97
N SER A 257 -15.75 6.17 17.33
CA SER A 257 -16.79 5.71 16.42
C SER A 257 -17.90 6.75 16.34
N ILE A 258 -18.26 7.14 15.10
CA ILE A 258 -19.32 8.11 14.80
C ILE A 258 -20.40 7.39 14.01
N ASP A 259 -21.64 7.48 14.49
CA ASP A 259 -22.84 7.02 13.78
C ASP A 259 -23.23 8.10 12.74
N LEU A 260 -23.20 7.73 11.46
CA LEU A 260 -23.46 8.67 10.34
C LEU A 260 -24.93 8.95 10.09
N LYS A 261 -25.86 8.20 10.71
CA LYS A 261 -27.28 8.44 10.64
C LYS A 261 -27.73 9.51 11.64
N THR A 262 -27.10 9.52 12.81
CA THR A 262 -27.46 10.45 13.89
C THR A 262 -26.46 11.59 14.08
N ASP A 263 -25.33 11.54 13.40
CA ASP A 263 -24.19 12.46 13.52
C ASP A 263 -23.69 12.58 14.98
N ARG A 264 -23.49 11.43 15.63
CA ARG A 264 -23.05 11.38 17.03
C ARG A 264 -21.83 10.48 17.22
N VAL A 265 -20.94 10.89 18.08
CA VAL A 265 -19.90 10.01 18.62
C VAL A 265 -20.58 8.99 19.53
N VAL A 266 -20.51 7.70 19.15
CA VAL A 266 -21.17 6.61 19.86
C VAL A 266 -20.21 5.80 20.72
N ALA A 267 -18.89 5.88 20.46
CA ALA A 267 -17.88 5.25 21.28
C ALA A 267 -16.54 5.99 21.22
N LEU A 268 -15.80 5.93 22.32
CA LEU A 268 -14.38 6.26 22.42
C LEU A 268 -13.70 5.04 23.05
N LEU A 269 -12.82 4.39 22.29
CA LEU A 269 -12.19 3.14 22.68
C LEU A 269 -10.71 3.40 22.96
N ASP A 270 -10.22 2.96 24.10
CA ASP A 270 -8.78 2.96 24.40
C ASP A 270 -8.13 1.80 23.63
N ILE A 271 -7.08 2.09 22.90
CA ILE A 271 -6.35 1.12 22.07
C ILE A 271 -4.84 1.24 22.30
N GLY A 272 -4.03 0.56 21.49
CA GLY A 272 -2.57 0.59 21.65
C GLY A 272 -1.95 1.97 21.38
N LYS A 273 -0.66 2.12 21.63
CA LYS A 273 0.07 3.40 21.57
C LYS A 273 0.26 3.89 20.13
N LEU A 274 -0.09 5.14 19.92
CA LEU A 274 0.04 5.86 18.65
C LEU A 274 -0.67 5.12 17.50
N PRO A 275 -2.01 4.98 17.53
CA PRO A 275 -2.78 4.41 16.44
C PRO A 275 -2.72 5.34 15.22
N ILE A 276 -2.23 4.86 14.08
CA ILE A 276 -1.97 5.72 12.92
C ILE A 276 -2.75 5.35 11.67
N GLN A 277 -3.14 4.08 11.54
CA GLN A 277 -3.85 3.60 10.37
C GLN A 277 -4.73 2.40 10.72
N MET A 278 -5.81 2.26 9.96
CA MET A 278 -6.80 1.20 10.12
C MET A 278 -6.97 0.42 8.81
N ALA A 279 -7.05 -0.90 8.93
CA ALA A 279 -7.50 -1.79 7.86
C ALA A 279 -8.88 -2.34 8.22
N LEU A 280 -9.84 -2.16 7.32
CA LEU A 280 -11.19 -2.70 7.46
C LEU A 280 -11.26 -4.07 6.79
N LYS A 281 -11.84 -5.04 7.48
CA LYS A 281 -12.21 -6.32 6.88
C LYS A 281 -13.26 -6.07 5.80
N PRO A 282 -13.17 -6.69 4.61
CA PRO A 282 -14.11 -6.47 3.52
C PRO A 282 -15.59 -6.65 3.87
N ASP A 283 -15.91 -7.58 4.78
CA ASP A 283 -17.28 -7.78 5.28
C ASP A 283 -17.76 -6.71 6.28
N GLY A 284 -16.87 -5.81 6.70
CA GLY A 284 -17.16 -4.73 7.64
C GLY A 284 -17.21 -5.14 9.11
N GLY A 285 -16.96 -6.42 9.44
CA GLY A 285 -17.10 -6.94 10.82
C GLY A 285 -15.99 -6.46 11.77
N GLU A 286 -14.76 -6.38 11.30
CA GLU A 286 -13.60 -6.07 12.12
C GLU A 286 -12.73 -4.95 11.52
N ILE A 287 -12.11 -4.19 12.41
CA ILE A 287 -11.12 -3.16 12.07
C ILE A 287 -9.81 -3.49 12.77
N PHE A 288 -8.73 -3.54 11.99
CA PHE A 288 -7.37 -3.75 12.48
C PHE A 288 -6.64 -2.41 12.57
N VAL A 289 -6.29 -1.99 13.78
CA VAL A 289 -5.68 -0.68 14.04
C VAL A 289 -4.19 -0.83 14.31
N SER A 290 -3.35 -0.27 13.45
CA SER A 290 -1.89 -0.29 13.62
C SER A 290 -1.46 0.71 14.69
N ASN A 291 -0.90 0.19 15.79
CA ASN A 291 -0.41 0.96 16.93
C ASN A 291 1.11 1.14 16.82
N PHE A 292 1.55 2.22 16.18
CA PHE A 292 2.93 2.44 15.75
C PHE A 292 3.96 2.33 16.88
N ASP A 293 3.77 3.04 17.98
CA ASP A 293 4.69 2.99 19.14
C ASP A 293 4.40 1.81 20.09
N GLY A 294 3.24 1.17 19.91
CA GLY A 294 2.87 -0.04 20.64
C GLY A 294 3.53 -1.30 20.09
N ASN A 295 3.98 -1.29 18.83
CA ASN A 295 4.42 -2.49 18.10
C ASN A 295 3.35 -3.59 18.05
N THR A 296 2.08 -3.18 18.06
CA THR A 296 0.90 -4.06 18.05
C THR A 296 -0.08 -3.61 16.97
N PHE A 297 -1.02 -4.46 16.67
CA PHE A 297 -2.31 -4.01 16.15
C PHE A 297 -3.42 -4.42 17.11
N SER A 298 -4.48 -3.61 17.16
CA SER A 298 -5.71 -3.91 17.91
C SER A 298 -6.80 -4.35 16.95
N VAL A 299 -7.60 -5.33 17.37
CA VAL A 299 -8.79 -5.78 16.65
C VAL A 299 -10.01 -5.17 17.32
N VAL A 300 -10.84 -4.52 16.52
CA VAL A 300 -12.06 -3.83 16.98
C VAL A 300 -13.26 -4.41 16.25
N GLU A 301 -14.23 -4.89 17.01
CA GLU A 301 -15.53 -5.34 16.52
C GLU A 301 -16.35 -4.11 16.08
N ALA A 302 -16.58 -3.99 14.77
CA ALA A 302 -17.16 -2.77 14.21
C ALA A 302 -18.63 -2.56 14.56
N TYR A 303 -19.39 -3.60 14.82
CA TYR A 303 -20.82 -3.49 15.14
C TYR A 303 -21.05 -3.19 16.62
N THR A 304 -20.27 -3.80 17.52
CA THR A 304 -20.42 -3.64 18.98
C THR A 304 -19.61 -2.46 19.54
N ASN A 305 -18.62 -1.95 18.79
CA ASN A 305 -17.62 -0.97 19.25
C ASN A 305 -16.80 -1.50 20.44
N GLU A 306 -16.29 -2.70 20.35
CA GLU A 306 -15.48 -3.33 21.39
C GLU A 306 -14.09 -3.67 20.87
N VAL A 307 -13.07 -3.49 21.70
CA VAL A 307 -11.72 -3.97 21.43
C VAL A 307 -11.65 -5.43 21.84
N SER A 308 -11.62 -6.34 20.86
CA SER A 308 -11.62 -7.78 21.13
C SER A 308 -10.25 -8.32 21.52
N SER A 309 -9.19 -7.79 20.91
CA SER A 309 -7.82 -8.28 21.14
C SER A 309 -6.75 -7.29 20.70
N SER A 310 -5.50 -7.58 21.08
CA SER A 310 -4.32 -6.86 20.60
C SER A 310 -3.15 -7.83 20.46
N TYR A 311 -2.44 -7.76 19.34
CA TYR A 311 -1.38 -8.69 19.00
C TYR A 311 -0.06 -7.95 18.74
N LEU A 312 1.04 -8.51 19.25
CA LEU A 312 2.39 -8.10 18.85
C LEU A 312 2.58 -8.49 17.37
N ILE A 313 3.16 -7.57 16.58
CA ILE A 313 3.31 -7.80 15.15
C ILE A 313 4.75 -7.60 14.67
N GLY A 314 5.24 -6.42 14.63
CA GLY A 314 6.60 -6.01 14.27
C GLY A 314 6.88 -4.65 14.84
N ARG A 315 8.07 -4.09 14.64
CA ARG A 315 8.35 -2.74 15.12
C ARG A 315 7.72 -1.68 14.25
N ASN A 316 7.04 -0.73 14.89
CA ASN A 316 6.40 0.41 14.23
C ASN A 316 5.50 -0.03 13.05
N PRO A 317 4.41 -0.80 13.30
CA PRO A 317 3.45 -1.16 12.25
C PRO A 317 2.78 0.10 11.70
N VAL A 318 2.64 0.17 10.37
CA VAL A 318 2.10 1.36 9.68
C VAL A 318 0.80 1.01 9.00
N ARG A 319 0.84 0.24 7.90
CA ARG A 319 -0.34 -0.08 7.11
C ARG A 319 -0.75 -1.51 7.27
N GLY A 320 -2.07 -1.72 7.38
CA GLY A 320 -2.71 -3.01 7.23
C GLY A 320 -3.45 -3.12 5.90
N LEU A 321 -3.54 -4.32 5.35
CA LEU A 321 -4.34 -4.66 4.17
C LEU A 321 -4.92 -6.05 4.33
N VAL A 322 -6.25 -6.18 4.26
CA VAL A 322 -6.97 -7.46 4.37
C VAL A 322 -7.26 -8.02 2.99
N THR A 323 -7.14 -9.33 2.81
CA THR A 323 -7.52 -10.04 1.59
C THR A 323 -9.04 -10.02 1.38
N SER A 324 -9.49 -10.11 0.12
CA SER A 324 -10.92 -10.02 -0.23
C SER A 324 -11.75 -11.18 0.35
N ASP A 325 -11.12 -12.31 0.63
CA ASP A 325 -11.72 -13.49 1.27
C ASP A 325 -11.79 -13.40 2.81
N ASN A 326 -11.39 -12.26 3.41
CA ASN A 326 -11.31 -12.02 4.85
C ASN A 326 -10.31 -12.93 5.61
N SER A 327 -9.44 -13.67 4.95
CA SER A 327 -8.62 -14.70 5.61
C SER A 327 -7.30 -14.18 6.17
N LEU A 328 -6.67 -13.20 5.51
CA LEU A 328 -5.34 -12.71 5.88
C LEU A 328 -5.30 -11.19 6.05
N LEU A 329 -4.56 -10.74 7.04
CA LEU A 329 -4.13 -9.37 7.20
C LEU A 329 -2.61 -9.29 6.98
N TYR A 330 -2.18 -8.45 6.05
CA TYR A 330 -0.78 -8.05 5.86
C TYR A 330 -0.53 -6.74 6.58
N VAL A 331 0.57 -6.65 7.35
CA VAL A 331 0.94 -5.43 8.07
C VAL A 331 2.38 -5.05 7.75
N SER A 332 2.60 -3.87 7.18
CA SER A 332 3.94 -3.32 6.99
C SER A 332 4.51 -2.80 8.30
N ASN A 333 5.71 -3.26 8.66
CA ASN A 333 6.40 -2.88 9.89
C ASN A 333 7.61 -2.00 9.55
N PHE A 334 7.39 -0.69 9.62
CA PHE A 334 8.33 0.35 9.23
C PHE A 334 9.67 0.29 9.98
N GLY A 335 9.67 -0.16 11.24
CA GLY A 335 10.87 -0.25 12.08
C GLY A 335 11.58 -1.60 12.04
N SER A 336 11.02 -2.61 11.38
CA SER A 336 11.63 -3.94 11.25
C SER A 336 11.88 -4.37 9.81
N ASP A 337 11.61 -3.51 8.81
CA ASP A 337 11.88 -3.77 7.40
C ASP A 337 11.26 -5.10 6.91
N ASN A 338 10.01 -5.38 7.33
CA ASN A 338 9.28 -6.58 6.95
C ASN A 338 7.76 -6.34 6.85
N VAL A 339 7.06 -7.30 6.25
CA VAL A 339 5.60 -7.40 6.29
C VAL A 339 5.23 -8.63 7.09
N SER A 340 4.42 -8.46 8.12
CA SER A 340 3.86 -9.58 8.89
C SER A 340 2.55 -10.04 8.26
N VAL A 341 2.29 -11.34 8.41
CA VAL A 341 1.07 -12.01 7.93
C VAL A 341 0.31 -12.56 9.13
N TYR A 342 -0.92 -12.12 9.30
CA TYR A 342 -1.82 -12.58 10.35
C TYR A 342 -3.00 -13.34 9.72
N ALA A 343 -3.22 -14.58 10.18
CA ALA A 343 -4.37 -15.39 9.80
C ALA A 343 -5.54 -15.00 10.69
N ILE A 344 -6.57 -14.40 10.09
CA ILE A 344 -7.70 -13.81 10.82
C ILE A 344 -8.50 -14.90 11.55
N ASP A 345 -8.87 -15.95 10.83
CA ASP A 345 -9.66 -17.06 11.42
C ASP A 345 -8.88 -17.85 12.50
N GLU A 346 -7.54 -17.87 12.40
CA GLU A 346 -6.70 -18.57 13.39
C GLU A 346 -6.34 -17.67 14.59
N GLY A 347 -6.56 -16.37 14.49
CA GLY A 347 -6.25 -15.40 15.55
C GLY A 347 -4.76 -15.30 15.86
N ARG A 348 -3.85 -15.51 14.88
CA ARG A 348 -2.40 -15.52 15.13
C ARG A 348 -1.58 -15.02 13.95
N VAL A 349 -0.38 -14.51 14.25
CA VAL A 349 0.65 -14.21 13.26
C VAL A 349 1.23 -15.53 12.75
N ILE A 350 1.15 -15.77 11.44
CA ILE A 350 1.64 -17.00 10.80
C ILE A 350 3.02 -16.84 10.19
N GLY A 351 3.53 -15.64 10.05
CA GLY A 351 4.88 -15.37 9.55
C GLY A 351 5.16 -13.92 9.23
N SER A 352 6.36 -13.67 8.72
CA SER A 352 6.76 -12.36 8.19
C SER A 352 7.69 -12.53 6.99
N VAL A 353 7.66 -11.56 6.07
CA VAL A 353 8.51 -11.50 4.87
C VAL A 353 9.38 -10.26 4.95
N GLY A 354 10.70 -10.43 4.87
CA GLY A 354 11.65 -9.32 4.76
C GLY A 354 11.48 -8.58 3.43
N VAL A 355 11.50 -7.25 3.45
CA VAL A 355 11.34 -6.37 2.31
C VAL A 355 12.42 -5.29 2.32
N GLY A 356 12.27 -4.21 1.57
CA GLY A 356 13.17 -3.07 1.63
C GLY A 356 13.04 -2.26 2.92
N SER A 357 13.74 -1.14 2.98
CA SER A 357 13.81 -0.37 4.23
C SER A 357 12.65 0.59 4.40
N ARG A 358 12.05 0.57 5.57
CA ARG A 358 10.90 1.38 5.98
C ARG A 358 9.67 1.14 5.08
N PRO A 359 9.12 -0.09 5.06
CA PRO A 359 7.91 -0.38 4.32
C PRO A 359 6.72 0.44 4.84
N ASP A 360 5.92 0.99 3.92
CA ASP A 360 4.72 1.78 4.21
C ASP A 360 3.53 1.27 3.39
N GLY A 361 3.31 1.81 2.17
CA GLY A 361 2.17 1.50 1.32
C GLY A 361 2.07 0.04 0.91
N LEU A 362 0.85 -0.49 0.91
CA LEU A 362 0.52 -1.86 0.51
C LEU A 362 -0.56 -1.85 -0.56
N ALA A 363 -0.42 -2.71 -1.58
CA ALA A 363 -1.48 -2.97 -2.55
C ALA A 363 -1.45 -4.42 -3.01
N LEU A 364 -2.63 -5.07 -3.06
CA LEU A 364 -2.80 -6.39 -3.67
C LEU A 364 -3.15 -6.25 -5.15
N THR A 365 -2.61 -7.13 -5.99
CA THR A 365 -3.08 -7.29 -7.38
C THR A 365 -4.54 -7.73 -7.39
N PRO A 366 -5.33 -7.44 -8.44
CA PRO A 366 -6.76 -7.79 -8.50
C PRO A 366 -7.06 -9.28 -8.30
N ASN A 367 -6.15 -10.15 -8.73
CA ASN A 367 -6.23 -11.61 -8.50
C ASN A 367 -5.62 -12.04 -7.16
N GLU A 368 -5.10 -11.07 -6.39
CA GLU A 368 -4.41 -11.28 -5.12
C GLU A 368 -3.23 -12.26 -5.15
N ASP A 369 -2.61 -12.51 -6.31
CA ASP A 369 -1.43 -13.35 -6.41
C ASP A 369 -0.15 -12.67 -5.89
N HIS A 370 -0.13 -11.33 -5.91
CA HIS A 370 0.98 -10.53 -5.46
C HIS A 370 0.55 -9.40 -4.52
N LEU A 371 1.32 -9.21 -3.47
CA LEU A 371 1.30 -8.02 -2.62
C LEU A 371 2.49 -7.14 -2.99
N LEU A 372 2.25 -5.89 -3.34
CA LEU A 372 3.24 -4.87 -3.59
C LEU A 372 3.42 -4.02 -2.33
N VAL A 373 4.67 -3.81 -1.92
CA VAL A 373 5.05 -3.11 -0.69
C VAL A 373 5.97 -1.95 -1.04
N VAL A 374 5.56 -0.74 -0.68
CA VAL A 374 6.37 0.47 -0.92
C VAL A 374 7.41 0.62 0.18
N ASP A 375 8.68 0.58 -0.18
CA ASP A 375 9.80 0.70 0.74
C ASP A 375 10.36 2.13 0.70
N THR A 376 9.86 2.99 1.58
CA THR A 376 10.03 4.44 1.54
C THR A 376 11.49 4.90 1.59
N LYS A 377 12.36 4.20 2.31
CA LYS A 377 13.77 4.58 2.46
C LYS A 377 14.68 3.98 1.40
N SER A 378 14.45 2.74 1.00
CA SER A 378 15.25 2.09 -0.06
C SER A 378 14.89 2.57 -1.46
N GLY A 379 13.67 3.12 -1.66
CA GLY A 379 13.26 3.66 -2.95
C GLY A 379 12.88 2.60 -3.97
N ASP A 380 12.25 1.53 -3.51
CA ASP A 380 11.79 0.43 -4.33
C ASP A 380 10.40 -0.06 -3.90
N VAL A 381 9.87 -1.02 -4.65
CA VAL A 381 8.64 -1.74 -4.34
C VAL A 381 8.98 -3.23 -4.27
N ALA A 382 8.83 -3.82 -3.08
CA ALA A 382 8.95 -5.26 -2.91
C ALA A 382 7.68 -5.96 -3.42
N VAL A 383 7.85 -7.06 -4.13
CA VAL A 383 6.76 -7.90 -4.63
C VAL A 383 6.76 -9.23 -3.88
N ILE A 384 5.70 -9.51 -3.15
CA ILE A 384 5.51 -10.72 -2.35
C ILE A 384 4.45 -11.58 -3.03
N ARG A 385 4.74 -12.88 -3.24
CA ARG A 385 3.77 -13.85 -3.73
C ARG A 385 2.87 -14.33 -2.60
N THR A 386 1.59 -14.02 -2.65
CA THR A 386 0.61 -14.30 -1.58
C THR A 386 0.32 -15.79 -1.43
N THR A 387 0.32 -16.58 -2.52
CA THR A 387 0.11 -18.04 -2.48
C THR A 387 1.13 -18.76 -1.59
N LYS A 388 2.32 -18.17 -1.39
CA LYS A 388 3.34 -18.69 -0.48
C LYS A 388 3.13 -18.31 0.97
N THR A 389 2.24 -17.37 1.24
CA THR A 389 1.85 -16.95 2.59
C THR A 389 0.60 -17.65 3.09
N ARG A 390 -0.22 -18.21 2.19
CA ARG A 390 -1.45 -18.95 2.50
C ARG A 390 -1.21 -20.42 2.90
N ASP A 391 -0.07 -20.98 2.54
CA ASP A 391 0.26 -22.36 2.89
C ASP A 391 0.84 -22.45 4.31
N ASN A 392 -0.02 -22.84 5.26
CA ASN A 392 0.27 -22.94 6.70
C ASN A 392 1.41 -23.89 7.08
N SER A 393 1.91 -24.73 6.15
CA SER A 393 2.84 -25.81 6.51
C SER A 393 4.28 -25.34 6.73
N LYS A 394 4.71 -24.25 6.14
CA LYS A 394 5.98 -23.51 6.40
C LYS A 394 6.03 -22.29 5.48
N ILE A 395 5.72 -21.11 5.99
CA ILE A 395 6.06 -19.88 5.28
C ILE A 395 7.59 -19.80 5.25
N SER A 396 8.17 -20.27 4.16
CA SER A 396 9.56 -19.96 3.84
C SER A 396 9.56 -18.50 3.38
N ALA A 397 9.67 -17.59 4.35
CA ALA A 397 9.69 -16.14 4.13
C ALA A 397 10.66 -15.74 3.00
N GLU A 398 11.79 -16.44 2.88
CA GLU A 398 12.78 -16.26 1.83
C GLU A 398 12.27 -16.60 0.41
N ARG A 399 11.21 -17.40 0.29
CA ARG A 399 10.63 -17.79 -1.01
C ARG A 399 9.39 -16.98 -1.41
N ALA A 400 8.86 -16.19 -0.50
CA ALA A 400 7.70 -15.36 -0.78
C ALA A 400 8.08 -14.06 -1.51
N LEU A 401 9.22 -13.45 -1.18
CA LEU A 401 9.74 -12.30 -1.91
C LEU A 401 10.15 -12.71 -3.33
N VAL A 402 9.51 -12.09 -4.33
CA VAL A 402 9.74 -12.37 -5.76
C VAL A 402 10.83 -11.48 -6.32
N THR A 403 10.71 -10.17 -6.11
CA THR A 403 11.63 -9.15 -6.64
C THR A 403 11.48 -7.83 -5.88
N MET A 404 12.46 -6.94 -6.10
CA MET A 404 12.44 -5.55 -5.66
C MET A 404 12.48 -4.68 -6.92
N ILE A 405 11.52 -3.80 -7.12
CA ILE A 405 11.39 -2.96 -8.32
C ILE A 405 11.79 -1.53 -7.97
N PRO A 406 12.90 -1.00 -8.53
CA PRO A 406 13.30 0.38 -8.27
C PRO A 406 12.26 1.40 -8.74
N VAL A 407 12.00 2.39 -7.90
CA VAL A 407 11.09 3.53 -8.18
C VAL A 407 11.79 4.86 -7.88
N GLY A 408 11.06 5.96 -7.73
CA GLY A 408 11.65 7.24 -7.36
C GLY A 408 11.98 7.36 -5.86
N ASN A 409 12.54 8.51 -5.49
CA ASN A 409 12.96 8.77 -4.11
C ASN A 409 11.76 9.04 -3.19
N GLN A 410 11.81 8.45 -2.00
CA GLN A 410 10.79 8.55 -0.97
C GLN A 410 9.39 8.20 -1.51
N PRO A 411 9.20 6.97 -2.01
CA PRO A 411 7.88 6.52 -2.37
C PRO A 411 6.98 6.50 -1.12
N ASN A 412 5.70 6.88 -1.27
CA ASN A 412 4.80 7.08 -0.13
C ASN A 412 3.55 6.21 -0.21
N ASP A 413 2.89 6.19 -1.36
CA ASP A 413 1.59 5.56 -1.54
C ASP A 413 1.56 4.76 -2.84
N ILE A 414 0.69 3.77 -2.90
CA ILE A 414 0.54 2.86 -4.04
C ILE A 414 -0.92 2.53 -4.27
N VAL A 415 -1.34 2.57 -5.53
CA VAL A 415 -2.65 2.08 -5.96
C VAL A 415 -2.51 1.24 -7.23
N ILE A 416 -3.42 0.30 -7.45
CA ILE A 416 -3.44 -0.55 -8.65
C ILE A 416 -4.69 -0.26 -9.46
N LYS A 417 -4.54 -0.15 -10.77
CA LYS A 417 -5.65 -0.07 -11.73
C LYS A 417 -5.49 -1.14 -12.80
N ALA A 418 -6.50 -2.00 -12.89
CA ALA A 418 -6.67 -2.93 -14.00
C ALA A 418 -7.75 -2.41 -14.96
N PHE A 419 -7.52 -2.57 -16.26
CA PHE A 419 -8.47 -2.18 -17.30
C PHE A 419 -8.22 -2.94 -18.61
N ARG A 420 -9.17 -2.88 -19.53
CA ARG A 420 -9.00 -3.39 -20.90
C ARG A 420 -8.92 -2.23 -21.87
N SER A 421 -7.89 -2.24 -22.73
CA SER A 421 -7.78 -1.27 -23.82
C SER A 421 -8.80 -1.61 -24.92
N GLY A 422 -9.54 -0.59 -25.41
CA GLY A 422 -10.52 -0.76 -26.48
C GLY A 422 -11.96 -1.06 -26.03
N GLY A 423 -12.27 -1.08 -24.73
CA GLY A 423 -13.62 -1.05 -24.20
C GLY A 423 -14.15 0.41 -24.23
N LYS A 424 -15.18 0.62 -25.09
CA LYS A 424 -15.98 1.86 -25.06
C LYS A 424 -17.00 1.77 -23.94
#